data_635dfda0ad37e36d29cef8dc4732342c
#
_entry.id   635dfda0ad37e36d29cef8dc4732342c
#
_cell.length_a   1.000
_cell.length_b   1.000
_cell.length_c   1.000
_cell.angle_alpha   90.00
_cell.angle_beta   90.00
_cell.angle_gamma   90.00
#
_symmetry.space_group_name_H-M   'P 1'
#
loop_
_entity.id
_entity.type
_entity.pdbx_description
1 polymer ?
#
loop_
_entity_poly.entity_id
_entity_poly.type
_entity_poly.pdbx_seq_one_letter_code
_entity_poly.pdbx_strand_id
1 'polypeptide(L)'
;MNEQQNNLRLTEDQIIAIEKFWKDHRHNELEARNHIIASFCPQIYGLYPIKLAVCLVLCGGIERKDPNGTRNRGDSHILLVGDPGTGKSQILRYAAKLTPKSVMTSGLVNHVQYHNLVL
;
A
#
# COMPACT_ATOMS: atom_id res chain seq x y z
N MET A 1 -10.79 28.38 0.36
CA MET A 1 -10.60 27.01 0.89
C MET A 1 -9.23 26.53 0.42
N ASN A 2 -8.26 26.59 1.32
CA ASN A 2 -6.87 26.22 0.98
C ASN A 2 -6.76 24.70 1.02
N GLU A 3 -6.70 24.07 -0.13
CA GLU A 3 -6.19 22.71 -0.26
C GLU A 3 -4.72 22.73 0.11
N GLN A 4 -4.43 22.33 1.34
CA GLN A 4 -3.08 22.01 1.74
C GLN A 4 -2.64 20.79 0.90
N GLN A 5 -1.96 21.06 -0.19
CA GLN A 5 -1.07 20.09 -0.83
C GLN A 5 0.05 19.79 0.18
N ASN A 6 -0.22 18.85 1.08
CA ASN A 6 0.82 18.21 1.85
C ASN A 6 1.64 17.35 0.87
N ASN A 7 2.56 18.00 0.16
CA ASN A 7 3.69 17.34 -0.45
C ASN A 7 4.45 16.71 0.73
N LEU A 8 4.28 15.41 0.92
CA LEU A 8 5.09 14.61 1.83
C LEU A 8 6.53 14.66 1.33
N ARG A 9 7.23 15.73 1.67
CA ARG A 9 8.68 15.80 1.51
C ARG A 9 9.25 14.97 2.65
N LEU A 10 9.93 13.89 2.29
CA LEU A 10 10.71 13.11 3.24
C LEU A 10 11.74 14.04 3.89
N THR A 11 11.91 13.91 5.21
CA THR A 11 12.99 14.60 5.91
C THR A 11 14.33 13.97 5.53
N GLU A 12 15.42 14.74 5.66
CA GLU A 12 16.78 14.23 5.36
C GLU A 12 17.09 12.96 6.18
N ASP A 13 16.71 12.93 7.45
CA ASP A 13 16.86 11.76 8.31
C ASP A 13 16.11 10.53 7.80
N GLN A 14 14.91 10.72 7.24
CA GLN A 14 14.12 9.65 6.65
C GLN A 14 14.79 9.11 5.38
N ILE A 15 15.32 9.98 4.54
CA ILE A 15 16.04 9.60 3.33
C ILE A 15 17.27 8.77 3.70
N ILE A 16 18.08 9.24 4.64
CA ILE A 16 19.27 8.53 5.14
C ILE A 16 18.90 7.15 5.70
N ALA A 17 17.82 7.06 6.47
CA ALA A 17 17.34 5.79 7.02
C ALA A 17 16.93 4.80 5.92
N ILE A 18 16.24 5.26 4.87
CA ILE A 18 15.83 4.43 3.73
C ILE A 18 17.05 3.96 2.94
N GLU A 19 18.00 4.85 2.65
CA GLU A 19 19.24 4.49 1.95
C GLU A 19 20.06 3.46 2.72
N LYS A 20 20.20 3.65 4.05
CA LYS A 20 20.87 2.70 4.93
C LYS A 20 20.18 1.34 4.90
N PHE A 21 18.84 1.30 5.02
CA PHE A 21 18.09 0.05 4.97
C PHE A 21 18.37 -0.73 3.68
N TRP A 22 18.33 -0.08 2.51
CA TRP A 22 18.59 -0.74 1.24
C TRP A 22 20.06 -1.12 1.06
N LYS A 23 20.97 -0.36 1.60
CA LYS A 23 22.41 -0.68 1.59
C LYS A 23 22.70 -1.94 2.41
N ASP A 24 22.10 -2.05 3.59
CA ASP A 24 22.27 -3.18 4.50
C ASP A 24 21.67 -4.48 3.91
N HIS A 25 20.60 -4.37 3.10
CA HIS A 25 19.92 -5.52 2.48
C HIS A 25 20.28 -5.75 1.00
N ARG A 26 21.33 -5.11 0.51
CA ARG A 26 21.75 -5.21 -0.91
C ARG A 26 21.96 -6.65 -1.41
N HIS A 27 22.37 -7.56 -0.53
CA HIS A 27 22.65 -8.95 -0.86
C HIS A 27 21.45 -9.88 -0.67
N ASN A 28 20.36 -9.40 -0.06
CA ASN A 28 19.16 -10.20 0.20
C ASN A 28 17.89 -9.36 0.12
N GLU A 29 17.45 -9.08 -1.09
CA GLU A 29 16.23 -8.29 -1.34
C GLU A 29 14.95 -8.98 -0.78
N LEU A 30 14.94 -10.31 -0.70
CA LEU A 30 13.82 -11.04 -0.14
C LEU A 30 13.70 -10.81 1.37
N GLU A 31 14.79 -10.70 2.07
CA GLU A 31 14.83 -10.35 3.49
C GLU A 31 14.33 -8.93 3.72
N ALA A 32 14.80 -7.97 2.91
CA ALA A 32 14.31 -6.60 2.93
C ALA A 32 12.78 -6.55 2.77
N ARG A 33 12.25 -7.24 1.76
CA ARG A 33 10.81 -7.35 1.54
C ARG A 33 10.09 -7.93 2.75
N ASN A 34 10.61 -9.01 3.33
CA ASN A 34 10.01 -9.65 4.49
C ASN A 34 9.97 -8.74 5.71
N HIS A 35 11.00 -7.93 5.94
CA HIS A 35 11.01 -6.91 6.99
C HIS A 35 9.94 -5.84 6.77
N ILE A 36 9.78 -5.36 5.55
CA ILE A 36 8.74 -4.39 5.21
C ILE A 36 7.35 -4.97 5.47
N ILE A 37 7.09 -6.20 5.00
CA ILE A 37 5.80 -6.86 5.18
C ILE A 37 5.51 -7.17 6.64
N ALA A 38 6.52 -7.56 7.42
CA ALA A 38 6.38 -7.79 8.86
C ALA A 38 6.03 -6.51 9.63
N SER A 39 6.55 -5.36 9.19
CA SER A 39 6.24 -4.06 9.79
C SER A 39 4.87 -3.51 9.39
N PHE A 40 4.27 -4.06 8.32
CA PHE A 40 2.94 -3.67 7.87
C PHE A 40 1.87 -4.22 8.82
N CYS A 41 1.04 -3.32 9.37
CA CYS A 41 -0.04 -3.65 10.28
C CYS A 41 0.39 -4.60 11.43
N PRO A 42 1.30 -4.16 12.32
CA PRO A 42 1.88 -5.02 13.36
C PRO A 42 0.86 -5.52 14.37
N GLN A 43 -0.31 -4.86 14.48
CA GLN A 43 -1.40 -5.28 15.36
C GLN A 43 -2.01 -6.63 14.96
N ILE A 44 -1.81 -7.05 13.70
CA ILE A 44 -2.31 -8.33 13.20
C ILE A 44 -1.12 -9.26 13.01
N TYR A 45 -1.13 -10.34 13.76
CA TYR A 45 -0.12 -11.39 13.65
C TYR A 45 -0.37 -12.26 12.41
N GLY A 46 0.69 -12.65 11.73
CA GLY A 46 0.62 -13.53 10.56
C GLY A 46 0.02 -12.86 9.33
N LEU A 47 -0.77 -13.60 8.57
CA LEU A 47 -1.43 -13.15 7.33
C LEU A 47 -0.47 -12.59 6.28
N TYR A 48 0.74 -13.14 6.22
CA TYR A 48 1.79 -12.69 5.31
C TYR A 48 1.34 -12.53 3.84
N PRO A 49 0.62 -13.48 3.23
CA PRO A 49 0.17 -13.34 1.84
C PRO A 49 -0.78 -12.16 1.63
N ILE A 50 -1.66 -11.90 2.60
CA ILE A 50 -2.62 -10.80 2.55
C ILE A 50 -1.89 -9.46 2.71
N LYS A 51 -0.97 -9.37 3.66
CA LYS A 51 -0.13 -8.18 3.86
C LYS A 51 0.71 -7.88 2.62
N LEU A 52 1.32 -8.90 2.02
CA LEU A 52 2.08 -8.78 0.77
C LEU A 52 1.19 -8.27 -0.36
N ALA A 53 0.01 -8.87 -0.55
CA ALA A 53 -0.94 -8.46 -1.59
C ALA A 53 -1.36 -6.99 -1.43
N VAL A 54 -1.69 -6.57 -0.20
CA VAL A 54 -2.07 -5.17 0.08
C VAL A 54 -0.90 -4.22 -0.17
N CYS A 55 0.33 -4.57 0.23
CA CYS A 55 1.52 -3.77 -0.06
C CYS A 55 1.77 -3.62 -1.57
N LEU A 56 1.61 -4.70 -2.34
CA LEU A 56 1.75 -4.65 -3.80
C LEU A 56 0.69 -3.74 -4.45
N VAL A 57 -0.55 -3.82 -3.96
CA VAL A 57 -1.63 -2.94 -4.44
C VAL A 57 -1.35 -1.48 -4.09
N LEU A 58 -0.80 -1.19 -2.90
CA LEU A 58 -0.40 0.16 -2.49
C LEU A 58 0.73 0.73 -3.36
N CYS A 59 1.68 -0.11 -3.78
CA CYS A 59 2.73 0.29 -4.71
C CYS A 59 2.19 0.59 -6.10
N GLY A 60 1.09 -0.06 -6.49
CA GLY A 60 0.52 0.05 -7.83
C GLY A 60 1.40 -0.54 -8.93
N GLY A 61 1.00 -0.34 -10.17
CA GLY A 61 1.73 -0.76 -11.36
C GLY A 61 2.07 0.40 -12.27
N ILE A 62 2.69 0.10 -13.40
CA ILE A 62 3.08 1.08 -14.41
C ILE A 62 2.03 1.09 -15.53
N GLU A 63 1.53 2.27 -15.84
CA GLU A 63 0.67 2.46 -17.01
C GLU A 63 1.45 2.16 -18.29
N ARG A 64 0.85 1.40 -19.20
CA ARG A 64 1.42 1.11 -20.52
C ARG A 64 0.47 1.58 -21.61
N LYS A 65 1.04 2.18 -22.65
CA LYS A 65 0.33 2.51 -23.89
C LYS A 65 0.87 1.60 -25.00
N ASP A 66 -0.03 0.85 -25.59
CA ASP A 66 0.32 0.03 -26.75
C ASP A 66 0.47 0.89 -28.00
N PRO A 67 1.25 0.43 -29.02
CA PRO A 67 1.39 1.13 -30.29
C PRO A 67 0.04 1.41 -31.00
N ASN A 68 -0.97 0.60 -30.71
CA ASN A 68 -2.33 0.72 -31.27
C ASN A 68 -3.19 1.78 -30.51
N GLY A 69 -2.60 2.52 -29.56
CA GLY A 69 -3.33 3.56 -28.82
C GLY A 69 -4.13 3.06 -27.62
N THR A 70 -4.15 1.75 -27.34
CA THR A 70 -4.82 1.19 -26.17
C THR A 70 -4.04 1.52 -24.91
N ARG A 71 -4.74 2.07 -23.91
CA ARG A 71 -4.16 2.46 -22.62
C ARG A 71 -4.46 1.39 -21.58
N ASN A 72 -3.43 0.71 -21.09
CA ASN A 72 -3.52 -0.22 -19.99
C ASN A 72 -3.17 0.52 -18.68
N ARG A 73 -4.15 0.62 -17.78
CA ARG A 73 -3.96 1.28 -16.48
C ARG A 73 -2.99 0.49 -15.61
N GLY A 74 -2.20 1.21 -14.80
CA GLY A 74 -1.33 0.62 -13.78
C GLY A 74 -2.02 0.40 -12.43
N ASP A 75 -3.31 0.67 -12.33
CA ASP A 75 -4.05 0.55 -11.06
C ASP A 75 -4.31 -0.91 -10.74
N SER A 76 -3.94 -1.33 -9.54
CA SER A 76 -4.20 -2.67 -9.02
C SER A 76 -5.32 -2.61 -7.98
N HIS A 77 -6.19 -3.60 -8.00
CA HIS A 77 -7.31 -3.70 -7.08
C HIS A 77 -7.26 -5.01 -6.30
N ILE A 78 -7.76 -5.00 -5.07
CA ILE A 78 -7.86 -6.20 -4.24
C ILE A 78 -9.24 -6.26 -3.57
N LEU A 79 -9.79 -7.46 -3.50
CA LEU A 79 -11.00 -7.75 -2.76
C LEU A 79 -10.67 -8.74 -1.65
N LEU A 80 -10.91 -8.34 -0.40
CA LEU A 80 -10.73 -9.18 0.77
C LEU A 80 -12.07 -9.75 1.22
N VAL A 81 -12.22 -11.06 1.07
CA VAL A 81 -13.44 -11.79 1.48
C VAL A 81 -13.09 -12.78 2.58
N GLY A 82 -13.92 -12.85 3.59
CA GLY A 82 -13.73 -13.77 4.73
C GLY A 82 -14.69 -13.46 5.86
N ASP A 83 -14.65 -14.31 6.89
CA ASP A 83 -15.54 -14.21 8.03
C ASP A 83 -15.38 -12.91 8.83
N PRO A 84 -16.41 -12.48 9.57
CA PRO A 84 -16.30 -11.37 10.51
C PRO A 84 -15.18 -11.65 11.55
N GLY A 85 -14.47 -10.59 11.97
CA GLY A 85 -13.44 -10.71 13.01
C GLY A 85 -12.08 -11.23 12.53
N THR A 86 -11.87 -11.46 11.22
CA THR A 86 -10.59 -11.93 10.66
C THR A 86 -9.55 -10.82 10.41
N GLY A 87 -9.83 -9.59 10.84
CA GLY A 87 -8.90 -8.48 10.76
C GLY A 87 -8.90 -7.71 9.42
N LYS A 88 -9.79 -8.04 8.46
CA LYS A 88 -9.87 -7.37 7.14
C LYS A 88 -9.96 -5.85 7.26
N SER A 89 -10.89 -5.36 8.06
CA SER A 89 -11.10 -3.92 8.26
C SER A 89 -9.91 -3.23 8.93
N GLN A 90 -9.16 -3.93 9.77
CA GLN A 90 -7.96 -3.39 10.42
C GLN A 90 -6.82 -3.21 9.41
N ILE A 91 -6.64 -4.19 8.53
CA ILE A 91 -5.65 -4.10 7.44
C ILE A 91 -5.97 -2.92 6.53
N LEU A 92 -7.24 -2.77 6.13
CA LEU A 92 -7.69 -1.65 5.28
C LEU A 92 -7.50 -0.29 5.96
N ARG A 93 -7.85 -0.18 7.24
CA ARG A 93 -7.63 1.06 8.02
C ARG A 93 -6.15 1.41 8.13
N TYR A 94 -5.29 0.40 8.29
CA TYR A 94 -3.85 0.63 8.33
C TYR A 94 -3.32 1.08 6.98
N ALA A 95 -3.74 0.43 5.89
CA ALA A 95 -3.42 0.82 4.52
C ALA A 95 -3.85 2.27 4.24
N ALA A 96 -5.05 2.65 4.66
CA ALA A 96 -5.57 4.02 4.52
C ALA A 96 -4.70 5.06 5.26
N LYS A 97 -4.12 4.72 6.40
CA LYS A 97 -3.22 5.63 7.14
C LYS A 97 -1.88 5.84 6.43
N LEU A 98 -1.42 4.86 5.67
CA LEU A 98 -0.16 4.97 4.92
C LEU A 98 -0.31 5.80 3.65
N THR A 99 -1.53 6.01 3.19
CA THR A 99 -1.78 6.70 1.91
C THR A 99 -2.25 8.12 2.16
N PRO A 100 -1.56 9.15 1.59
CA PRO A 100 -1.87 10.55 1.86
C PRO A 100 -3.29 10.98 1.43
N LYS A 101 -3.82 10.32 0.41
CA LYS A 101 -5.17 10.57 -0.13
C LYS A 101 -5.94 9.27 -0.14
N SER A 102 -6.68 8.99 0.92
CA SER A 102 -7.55 7.84 1.03
C SER A 102 -8.94 8.25 1.49
N VAL A 103 -9.96 7.59 0.96
CA VAL A 103 -11.35 7.75 1.39
C VAL A 103 -11.86 6.40 1.85
N MET A 104 -12.30 6.34 3.10
CA MET A 104 -12.97 5.15 3.63
C MET A 104 -14.46 5.37 3.59
N THR A 105 -15.18 4.46 2.97
CA THR A 105 -16.64 4.43 3.00
C THR A 105 -17.10 3.21 3.80
N SER A 106 -18.13 3.38 4.59
CA SER A 106 -18.82 2.30 5.28
C SER A 106 -20.15 2.03 4.61
N GLY A 107 -20.41 0.77 4.31
CA GLY A 107 -21.66 0.33 3.71
C GLY A 107 -21.84 -1.18 3.97
N LEU A 108 -22.70 -1.83 3.22
CA LEU A 108 -22.77 -3.29 3.21
C LEU A 108 -21.45 -3.94 2.75
N VAL A 109 -20.61 -3.17 2.07
CA VAL A 109 -19.24 -3.53 1.70
C VAL A 109 -18.33 -2.39 2.13
N ASN A 110 -17.31 -2.69 2.95
CA ASN A 110 -16.26 -1.73 3.27
C ASN A 110 -15.41 -1.52 2.02
N HIS A 111 -15.51 -0.37 1.44
CA HIS A 111 -14.78 0.04 0.25
C HIS A 111 -13.78 1.14 0.63
N VAL A 112 -12.51 0.93 0.34
CA VAL A 112 -11.47 1.96 0.47
C VAL A 112 -11.07 2.40 -0.92
N GLN A 113 -11.33 3.66 -1.23
CA GLN A 113 -10.97 4.24 -2.51
C GLN A 113 -9.77 5.17 -2.34
N TYR A 114 -8.71 4.90 -3.08
CA TYR A 114 -7.55 5.77 -3.21
C TYR A 114 -7.59 6.47 -4.56
N HIS A 115 -6.88 7.57 -4.70
CA HIS A 115 -6.86 8.33 -5.96
C HIS A 115 -6.34 7.50 -7.15
N ASN A 116 -5.61 6.41 -6.85
CA ASN A 116 -5.12 5.44 -7.84
C ASN A 116 -5.36 3.99 -7.40
N LEU A 117 -6.14 3.77 -6.36
CA LEU A 117 -6.36 2.44 -5.80
C LEU A 117 -7.79 2.32 -5.30
N VAL A 118 -8.53 1.35 -5.83
CA VAL A 118 -9.83 0.91 -5.32
C VAL A 118 -9.60 -0.43 -4.62
N LEU A 119 -9.80 -0.49 -3.32
CA LEU A 119 -9.74 -1.71 -2.51
C LEU A 119 -11.14 -2.21 -2.22
#